data_a656b543090e12e525a595a36a03e1ed
#
_entry.id   a656b543090e12e525a595a36a03e1ed
#
_cell.length_a   1.000
_cell.length_b   1.000
_cell.length_c   1.000
_cell.angle_alpha   90.00
_cell.angle_beta   90.00
_cell.angle_gamma   90.00
#
_symmetry.space_group_name_H-M   'P 1'
#
loop_
_entity.id
_entity.type
_entity.pdbx_description
1 polymer ?
#
loop_
_entity_poly.entity_id
_entity_poly.type
_entity_poly.pdbx_seq_one_letter_code
_entity_poly.pdbx_strand_id
1 'polypeptide(L)'
;MYNQIIDSLNDHIEKGLKLSIDQKKILQKKHKLSLSDSLDKGHWTTNLCLIASNFAKKSPKELAKNLSSILQNLEGVKKIEIAGPGFLNIFLTQRAFLNQTDEANKDANLFTSTPKNELKKIQIEFVSANPTGPLHVGHGRGAAYGDAVARILSHLGHEVEKEYYVNDAGRQINILACSIFLRKFNFFDDKGFPKSAYRGNYIKEIAESTKLDLNLSSLQKSKLTDNLPHEDEEQIDELIERIKSTHQDEWILIKQSGVNNVLESIKDDLKKFKVNFDHWLFESSMGKLSDDNSEIFKALDSVKENHSYKKDGAVWFESTKFGDDKDRVIIRDDGRGTYFSADLAYHKNKLDRGFDNIINVWGSDHHGYIKRIEASIEAMGYSKNQMKVQLVQFANLFKDGIKIKMSTRSGDFYTLKQLIEDIGPDASRFYYLSKQADQHLDFDIDIAKSNSKENHYYYVQYAHARICSIEKKFTKLGKSLPKKFTNMDKFHTCDSLLQLALNFQFIVKASGRNLQPHLIIYFLRDLAQGFHHFYNETNILKAPKDEQINLMRSLMIVKDAIATSFKLIGIEPLEKM
;
A
#
# COMPACT_ATOMS: atom_id res chain seq x y z
N MET A 1 -24.15 -5.67 21.38
CA MET A 1 -24.88 -4.39 21.18
C MET A 1 -24.89 -3.92 19.74
N TYR A 2 -23.73 -3.76 19.09
CA TYR A 2 -23.64 -3.36 17.67
C TYR A 2 -24.52 -4.23 16.76
N ASN A 3 -24.34 -5.56 16.83
CA ASN A 3 -25.12 -6.49 16.00
C ASN A 3 -26.61 -6.40 16.28
N GLN A 4 -27.03 -6.25 17.52
CA GLN A 4 -28.45 -6.07 17.88
C GLN A 4 -29.05 -4.80 17.25
N ILE A 5 -28.29 -3.70 17.19
CA ILE A 5 -28.72 -2.47 16.52
C ILE A 5 -28.80 -2.71 15.01
N ILE A 6 -27.79 -3.31 14.39
CA ILE A 6 -27.77 -3.61 12.95
C ILE A 6 -28.92 -4.54 12.58
N ASP A 7 -29.16 -5.61 13.34
CA ASP A 7 -30.25 -6.55 13.10
C ASP A 7 -31.61 -5.84 13.20
N SER A 8 -31.79 -4.98 14.19
CA SER A 8 -33.00 -4.18 14.34
C SER A 8 -33.21 -3.18 13.19
N LEU A 9 -32.13 -2.57 12.68
CA LEU A 9 -32.20 -1.70 11.49
C LEU A 9 -32.58 -2.49 10.25
N ASN A 10 -31.99 -3.66 10.04
CA ASN A 10 -32.28 -4.52 8.90
C ASN A 10 -33.73 -5.07 8.97
N ASP A 11 -34.18 -5.50 10.15
CA ASP A 11 -35.55 -5.97 10.36
C ASP A 11 -36.58 -4.85 10.09
N HIS A 12 -36.27 -3.62 10.50
CA HIS A 12 -37.09 -2.46 10.17
C HIS A 12 -37.15 -2.18 8.66
N ILE A 13 -36.04 -2.35 7.93
CA ILE A 13 -36.00 -2.24 6.46
C ILE A 13 -36.91 -3.32 5.84
N GLU A 14 -36.82 -4.56 6.29
CA GLU A 14 -37.51 -5.70 5.72
C GLU A 14 -39.03 -5.69 6.01
N LYS A 15 -39.41 -5.41 7.25
CA LYS A 15 -40.79 -5.55 7.74
C LYS A 15 -41.49 -4.22 8.01
N GLY A 16 -40.72 -3.21 8.47
CA GLY A 16 -41.29 -1.91 8.88
C GLY A 16 -41.53 -0.94 7.74
N LEU A 17 -40.82 -1.09 6.62
CA LEU A 17 -40.93 -0.22 5.45
C LEU A 17 -41.63 -0.93 4.29
N LYS A 18 -42.69 -0.30 3.74
CA LYS A 18 -43.39 -0.79 2.54
C LYS A 18 -42.61 -0.44 1.27
N LEU A 19 -41.53 -1.21 0.98
CA LEU A 19 -40.61 -0.99 -0.12
C LEU A 19 -40.50 -2.22 -1.02
N SER A 20 -40.12 -2.00 -2.29
CA SER A 20 -39.78 -3.10 -3.21
C SER A 20 -38.49 -3.81 -2.78
N ILE A 21 -38.25 -5.02 -3.28
CA ILE A 21 -37.06 -5.82 -2.99
C ILE A 21 -35.78 -5.05 -3.35
N ASP A 22 -35.79 -4.38 -4.51
CA ASP A 22 -34.61 -3.63 -4.96
C ASP A 22 -34.31 -2.40 -4.09
N GLN A 23 -35.39 -1.69 -3.65
CA GLN A 23 -35.25 -0.56 -2.72
C GLN A 23 -34.68 -1.01 -1.37
N LYS A 24 -35.13 -2.16 -0.85
CA LYS A 24 -34.59 -2.75 0.38
C LYS A 24 -33.13 -3.08 0.24
N LYS A 25 -32.72 -3.73 -0.86
CA LYS A 25 -31.30 -4.03 -1.15
C LYS A 25 -30.44 -2.75 -1.21
N ILE A 26 -30.98 -1.69 -1.85
CA ILE A 26 -30.28 -0.39 -1.91
C ILE A 26 -30.11 0.20 -0.50
N LEU A 27 -31.15 0.14 0.34
CA LEU A 27 -31.07 0.63 1.72
C LEU A 27 -30.05 -0.15 2.54
N GLN A 28 -30.10 -1.49 2.51
CA GLN A 28 -29.15 -2.34 3.22
C GLN A 28 -27.68 -2.05 2.82
N LYS A 29 -27.46 -1.72 1.55
CA LYS A 29 -26.12 -1.36 1.05
C LYS A 29 -25.68 0.06 1.42
N LYS A 30 -26.62 1.01 1.50
CA LYS A 30 -26.29 2.45 1.66
C LYS A 30 -26.40 2.96 3.09
N HIS A 31 -27.27 2.36 3.94
CA HIS A 31 -27.33 2.82 5.33
C HIS A 31 -26.04 2.49 6.07
N LYS A 32 -25.71 3.32 7.05
CA LYS A 32 -24.52 3.15 7.88
C LYS A 32 -24.92 3.23 9.34
N LEU A 33 -24.34 2.35 10.14
CA LEU A 33 -24.21 2.51 11.58
C LEU A 33 -22.73 2.78 11.85
N SER A 34 -22.41 3.95 12.33
CA SER A 34 -21.03 4.40 12.61
C SER A 34 -20.91 4.93 14.02
N LEU A 35 -19.71 4.91 14.56
CA LEU A 35 -19.40 5.61 15.81
C LEU A 35 -19.64 7.11 15.61
N SER A 36 -20.17 7.75 16.65
CA SER A 36 -20.33 9.20 16.69
C SER A 36 -18.97 9.88 16.85
N ASP A 37 -18.82 11.07 16.28
CA ASP A 37 -17.58 11.85 16.36
C ASP A 37 -17.25 12.29 17.81
N SER A 38 -18.29 12.38 18.67
CA SER A 38 -18.16 12.75 20.07
C SER A 38 -19.29 12.14 20.91
N LEU A 39 -19.03 11.89 22.18
CA LEU A 39 -19.96 11.22 23.09
C LEU A 39 -21.20 12.06 23.42
N ASP A 40 -21.15 13.38 23.29
CA ASP A 40 -22.31 14.26 23.42
C ASP A 40 -23.37 14.03 22.32
N LYS A 41 -22.95 13.45 21.17
CA LYS A 41 -23.82 12.97 20.07
C LYS A 41 -24.15 11.47 20.19
N GLY A 42 -23.86 10.84 21.34
CA GLY A 42 -24.06 9.41 21.56
C GLY A 42 -22.87 8.55 21.18
N HIS A 43 -23.03 7.23 21.30
CA HIS A 43 -21.99 6.25 20.94
C HIS A 43 -22.08 5.85 19.46
N TRP A 44 -23.30 5.74 18.94
CA TRP A 44 -23.57 5.36 17.55
C TRP A 44 -24.48 6.37 16.87
N THR A 45 -24.34 6.47 15.56
CA THR A 45 -25.23 7.25 14.70
C THR A 45 -25.61 6.46 13.46
N THR A 46 -26.87 6.63 12.97
CA THR A 46 -27.30 6.04 11.72
C THR A 46 -28.00 7.06 10.83
N ASN A 47 -27.77 6.92 9.52
CA ASN A 47 -28.38 7.73 8.46
C ASN A 47 -29.55 7.01 7.77
N LEU A 48 -30.04 5.89 8.31
CA LEU A 48 -31.05 5.05 7.67
C LEU A 48 -32.29 5.85 7.25
N CYS A 49 -32.84 6.68 8.15
CA CYS A 49 -34.08 7.42 7.89
C CYS A 49 -33.93 8.47 6.77
N LEU A 50 -32.73 9.06 6.63
CA LEU A 50 -32.43 9.98 5.51
C LEU A 50 -32.46 9.28 4.17
N ILE A 51 -31.88 8.09 4.07
CA ILE A 51 -31.85 7.33 2.83
C ILE A 51 -33.24 6.72 2.54
N ALA A 52 -33.90 6.19 3.56
CA ALA A 52 -35.21 5.56 3.44
C ALA A 52 -36.31 6.54 2.96
N SER A 53 -36.21 7.81 3.33
CA SER A 53 -37.18 8.84 2.93
C SER A 53 -37.29 9.02 1.40
N ASN A 54 -36.22 8.75 0.68
CA ASN A 54 -36.21 8.81 -0.79
C ASN A 54 -37.15 7.75 -1.44
N PHE A 55 -37.51 6.72 -0.68
CA PHE A 55 -38.32 5.60 -1.18
C PHE A 55 -39.67 5.48 -0.46
N ALA A 56 -39.73 5.84 0.82
CA ALA A 56 -40.89 5.54 1.70
C ALA A 56 -42.03 6.56 1.65
N LYS A 57 -41.94 7.62 0.84
CA LYS A 57 -42.94 8.73 0.77
C LYS A 57 -43.28 9.35 2.14
N LYS A 58 -42.31 9.32 3.07
CA LYS A 58 -42.40 9.86 4.43
C LYS A 58 -41.21 10.77 4.70
N SER A 59 -41.39 11.76 5.56
CA SER A 59 -40.29 12.63 5.94
C SER A 59 -39.25 11.86 6.74
N PRO A 60 -37.95 12.20 6.63
CA PRO A 60 -36.92 11.56 7.44
C PRO A 60 -37.17 11.63 8.95
N LYS A 61 -37.73 12.74 9.43
CA LYS A 61 -38.08 12.92 10.84
C LYS A 61 -39.24 12.02 11.30
N GLU A 62 -40.21 11.77 10.44
CA GLU A 62 -41.31 10.84 10.74
C GLU A 62 -40.79 9.39 10.82
N LEU A 63 -39.94 8.98 9.87
CA LEU A 63 -39.30 7.69 9.92
C LEU A 63 -38.39 7.54 11.15
N ALA A 64 -37.67 8.60 11.52
CA ALA A 64 -36.81 8.63 12.71
C ALA A 64 -37.61 8.47 14.01
N LYS A 65 -38.80 9.07 14.14
CA LYS A 65 -39.69 8.88 15.31
C LYS A 65 -40.10 7.42 15.46
N ASN A 66 -40.49 6.77 14.37
CA ASN A 66 -40.91 5.36 14.41
C ASN A 66 -39.75 4.44 14.76
N LEU A 67 -38.59 4.63 14.12
CA LEU A 67 -37.40 3.81 14.35
C LEU A 67 -36.80 4.04 15.74
N SER A 68 -36.87 5.28 16.26
CA SER A 68 -36.36 5.58 17.61
C SER A 68 -37.12 4.81 18.71
N SER A 69 -38.45 4.66 18.57
CA SER A 69 -39.21 3.87 19.54
C SER A 69 -38.86 2.38 19.50
N ILE A 70 -38.49 1.83 18.34
CA ILE A 70 -38.05 0.45 18.22
C ILE A 70 -36.69 0.27 18.88
N LEU A 71 -35.72 1.12 18.53
CA LEU A 71 -34.36 1.04 19.07
C LEU A 71 -34.27 1.35 20.56
N GLN A 72 -35.17 2.20 21.07
CA GLN A 72 -35.22 2.52 22.50
C GLN A 72 -35.53 1.31 23.38
N ASN A 73 -36.22 0.29 22.85
CA ASN A 73 -36.58 -0.92 23.56
C ASN A 73 -35.45 -1.96 23.60
N LEU A 74 -34.34 -1.73 22.91
CA LEU A 74 -33.18 -2.63 22.97
C LEU A 74 -32.49 -2.53 24.33
N GLU A 75 -32.26 -3.68 24.97
CA GLU A 75 -31.49 -3.75 26.20
C GLU A 75 -30.09 -3.16 25.99
N GLY A 76 -29.71 -2.22 26.83
CA GLY A 76 -28.42 -1.52 26.71
C GLY A 76 -28.48 -0.20 25.97
N VAL A 77 -29.61 0.18 25.35
CA VAL A 77 -29.85 1.54 24.85
C VAL A 77 -30.38 2.42 25.98
N LYS A 78 -29.66 3.50 26.27
CA LYS A 78 -30.03 4.48 27.31
C LYS A 78 -31.06 5.50 26.79
N LYS A 79 -30.79 6.06 25.61
CA LYS A 79 -31.68 7.02 24.93
C LYS A 79 -31.35 7.09 23.43
N ILE A 80 -32.33 7.57 22.65
CA ILE A 80 -32.17 7.92 21.25
C ILE A 80 -32.50 9.39 21.05
N GLU A 81 -31.65 10.10 20.30
CA GLU A 81 -31.90 11.49 19.91
C GLU A 81 -32.00 11.60 18.39
N ILE A 82 -32.99 12.33 17.92
CA ILE A 82 -33.16 12.66 16.50
C ILE A 82 -32.38 13.94 16.23
N ALA A 83 -31.34 13.85 15.40
CA ALA A 83 -30.49 14.97 15.06
C ALA A 83 -30.69 15.44 13.62
N GLY A 84 -30.65 16.76 13.42
CA GLY A 84 -30.77 17.38 12.11
C GLY A 84 -32.02 16.92 11.33
N PRO A 85 -31.87 16.56 10.04
CA PRO A 85 -33.01 16.20 9.19
C PRO A 85 -33.56 14.78 9.44
N GLY A 86 -32.92 13.94 10.29
CA GLY A 86 -33.37 12.56 10.54
C GLY A 86 -32.24 11.56 10.84
N PHE A 87 -31.08 12.01 11.30
CA PHE A 87 -30.12 11.13 11.91
C PHE A 87 -30.62 10.63 13.26
N LEU A 88 -30.27 9.40 13.62
CA LEU A 88 -30.51 8.87 14.95
C LEU A 88 -29.18 8.72 15.68
N ASN A 89 -29.06 9.42 16.80
CA ASN A 89 -27.94 9.31 17.73
C ASN A 89 -28.33 8.37 18.86
N ILE A 90 -27.54 7.31 19.06
CA ILE A 90 -27.84 6.21 19.96
C ILE A 90 -26.88 6.28 21.15
N PHE A 91 -27.44 6.48 22.32
CA PHE A 91 -26.69 6.50 23.58
C PHE A 91 -26.85 5.15 24.27
N LEU A 92 -25.75 4.49 24.55
CA LEU A 92 -25.72 3.23 25.28
C LEU A 92 -25.71 3.45 26.79
N THR A 93 -26.15 2.47 27.57
CA THR A 93 -25.82 2.39 28.98
C THR A 93 -24.32 2.14 29.15
N GLN A 94 -23.73 2.56 30.25
CA GLN A 94 -22.31 2.41 30.51
C GLN A 94 -21.88 0.94 30.43
N ARG A 95 -22.67 0.05 30.99
CA ARG A 95 -22.42 -1.39 30.93
C ARG A 95 -22.41 -1.92 29.48
N ALA A 96 -23.36 -1.50 28.65
CA ALA A 96 -23.41 -1.90 27.26
C ALA A 96 -22.23 -1.39 26.44
N PHE A 97 -21.81 -0.14 26.70
CA PHE A 97 -20.63 0.45 26.06
C PHE A 97 -19.34 -0.28 26.41
N LEU A 98 -19.08 -0.52 27.71
CA LEU A 98 -17.86 -1.22 28.15
C LEU A 98 -17.84 -2.70 27.73
N ASN A 99 -18.97 -3.40 27.77
CA ASN A 99 -19.06 -4.78 27.28
C ASN A 99 -18.75 -4.85 25.78
N GLN A 100 -19.33 -3.95 25.00
CA GLN A 100 -19.06 -3.88 23.56
C GLN A 100 -17.57 -3.57 23.26
N THR A 101 -16.96 -2.73 24.08
CA THR A 101 -15.53 -2.40 23.97
C THR A 101 -14.65 -3.62 24.27
N ASP A 102 -15.01 -4.41 25.31
CA ASP A 102 -14.34 -5.68 25.60
C ASP A 102 -14.49 -6.70 24.47
N GLU A 103 -15.68 -6.82 23.87
CA GLU A 103 -15.94 -7.69 22.72
C GLU A 103 -15.12 -7.28 21.51
N ALA A 104 -15.11 -5.98 21.19
CA ALA A 104 -14.35 -5.43 20.06
C ALA A 104 -12.83 -5.62 20.20
N ASN A 105 -12.32 -5.60 21.42
CA ASN A 105 -10.90 -5.87 21.67
C ASN A 105 -10.53 -7.36 21.52
N LYS A 106 -11.47 -8.27 21.69
CA LYS A 106 -11.26 -9.72 21.49
C LYS A 106 -11.38 -10.11 20.04
N ASP A 107 -12.32 -9.50 19.33
CA ASP A 107 -12.59 -9.75 17.92
C ASP A 107 -12.28 -8.47 17.11
N ALA A 108 -11.12 -8.46 16.49
CA ALA A 108 -10.66 -7.34 15.67
C ALA A 108 -11.59 -7.03 14.47
N ASN A 109 -12.49 -7.95 14.15
CA ASN A 109 -13.43 -7.83 13.03
C ASN A 109 -14.90 -7.72 13.47
N LEU A 110 -15.19 -7.52 14.77
CA LEU A 110 -16.56 -7.51 15.30
C LEU A 110 -17.49 -6.55 14.55
N PHE A 111 -17.02 -5.36 14.21
CA PHE A 111 -17.80 -4.33 13.48
C PHE A 111 -17.56 -4.35 11.97
N THR A 112 -16.58 -5.11 11.52
CA THR A 112 -16.03 -4.97 10.16
C THR A 112 -15.82 -6.30 9.46
N SER A 113 -16.34 -7.40 10.03
CA SER A 113 -16.25 -8.71 9.40
C SER A 113 -16.66 -8.64 7.93
N THR A 114 -15.77 -9.08 7.05
CA THR A 114 -16.09 -9.25 5.64
C THR A 114 -16.83 -10.59 5.49
N PRO A 115 -18.06 -10.59 4.97
CA PRO A 115 -18.77 -11.85 4.73
C PRO A 115 -17.92 -12.80 3.89
N LYS A 116 -17.98 -14.11 4.17
CA LYS A 116 -17.15 -15.10 3.45
C LYS A 116 -17.29 -15.05 1.93
N ASN A 117 -18.49 -14.72 1.44
CA ASN A 117 -18.77 -14.57 0.01
C ASN A 117 -18.25 -13.25 -0.60
N GLU A 118 -17.73 -12.33 0.22
CA GLU A 118 -17.10 -11.09 -0.22
C GLU A 118 -15.55 -11.15 -0.10
N LEU A 119 -15.02 -12.24 0.46
CA LEU A 119 -13.58 -12.47 0.50
C LEU A 119 -13.05 -12.69 -0.91
N LYS A 120 -11.88 -12.15 -1.19
CA LYS A 120 -11.27 -12.10 -2.51
C LYS A 120 -9.85 -12.59 -2.48
N LYS A 121 -9.43 -13.17 -3.60
CA LYS A 121 -8.03 -13.41 -3.94
C LYS A 121 -7.49 -12.18 -4.67
N ILE A 122 -6.51 -11.50 -4.08
CA ILE A 122 -6.02 -10.20 -4.54
C ILE A 122 -4.53 -10.28 -4.81
N GLN A 123 -4.10 -9.84 -5.99
CA GLN A 123 -2.68 -9.63 -6.28
C GLN A 123 -2.37 -8.14 -6.19
N ILE A 124 -1.22 -7.81 -5.57
CA ILE A 124 -0.73 -6.43 -5.47
C ILE A 124 0.69 -6.38 -6.04
N GLU A 125 0.85 -5.65 -7.14
CA GLU A 125 2.15 -5.31 -7.72
C GLU A 125 2.60 -3.93 -7.26
N PHE A 126 3.84 -3.84 -6.77
CA PHE A 126 4.41 -2.56 -6.36
C PHE A 126 5.94 -2.57 -6.40
N VAL A 127 6.57 -1.40 -6.38
CA VAL A 127 7.99 -1.14 -6.62
C VAL A 127 8.37 -1.41 -8.06
N SER A 128 8.51 -2.66 -8.48
CA SER A 128 8.83 -3.11 -9.84
C SER A 128 9.91 -2.26 -10.55
N ALA A 129 10.93 -1.84 -9.78
CA ALA A 129 12.04 -1.04 -10.29
C ALA A 129 12.94 -1.87 -11.20
N ASN A 130 13.44 -1.27 -12.27
CA ASN A 130 14.37 -1.93 -13.18
C ASN A 130 15.65 -2.36 -12.44
N PRO A 131 16.14 -3.59 -12.64
CA PRO A 131 17.36 -4.08 -11.96
C PRO A 131 18.62 -3.50 -12.59
N THR A 132 18.74 -2.17 -12.59
CA THR A 132 19.87 -1.43 -13.18
C THR A 132 20.68 -0.66 -12.14
N GLY A 133 20.25 -0.69 -10.89
CA GLY A 133 20.94 -0.06 -9.76
C GLY A 133 20.17 -0.19 -8.46
N PRO A 134 20.75 0.26 -7.33
CA PRO A 134 20.09 0.19 -6.02
C PRO A 134 18.81 1.05 -5.99
N LEU A 135 17.91 0.69 -5.08
CA LEU A 135 16.69 1.47 -4.87
C LEU A 135 17.02 2.87 -4.34
N HIS A 136 16.46 3.89 -4.96
CA HIS A 136 16.51 5.25 -4.41
C HIS A 136 15.30 5.54 -3.51
N VAL A 137 15.37 6.59 -2.71
CA VAL A 137 14.32 6.98 -1.76
C VAL A 137 12.95 7.16 -2.40
N GLY A 138 12.86 7.49 -3.69
CA GLY A 138 11.60 7.57 -4.43
C GLY A 138 10.84 6.25 -4.49
N HIS A 139 11.54 5.10 -4.54
CA HIS A 139 10.93 3.78 -4.52
C HIS A 139 10.37 3.41 -3.13
N GLY A 140 10.95 3.97 -2.06
CA GLY A 140 10.58 3.67 -0.67
C GLY A 140 9.10 3.97 -0.37
N ARG A 141 8.54 5.04 -0.94
CA ARG A 141 7.13 5.39 -0.73
C ARG A 141 6.19 4.35 -1.34
N GLY A 142 6.45 3.94 -2.58
CA GLY A 142 5.69 2.88 -3.25
C GLY A 142 5.79 1.54 -2.52
N ALA A 143 6.99 1.21 -2.01
CA ALA A 143 7.24 0.01 -1.23
C ALA A 143 6.47 0.01 0.10
N ALA A 144 6.53 1.10 0.86
CA ALA A 144 5.77 1.24 2.12
C ALA A 144 4.26 1.18 1.87
N TYR A 145 3.78 1.85 0.81
CA TYR A 145 2.38 1.91 0.45
C TYR A 145 1.83 0.53 0.05
N GLY A 146 2.46 -0.15 -0.90
CA GLY A 146 2.01 -1.46 -1.38
C GLY A 146 1.98 -2.51 -0.27
N ASP A 147 3.03 -2.58 0.55
CA ASP A 147 3.09 -3.51 1.68
C ASP A 147 2.04 -3.19 2.76
N ALA A 148 1.79 -1.90 3.07
CA ALA A 148 0.75 -1.52 4.02
C ALA A 148 -0.65 -1.88 3.52
N VAL A 149 -0.96 -1.63 2.24
CA VAL A 149 -2.23 -2.05 1.61
C VAL A 149 -2.39 -3.57 1.67
N ALA A 150 -1.35 -4.33 1.35
CA ALA A 150 -1.37 -5.80 1.44
C ALA A 150 -1.68 -6.29 2.85
N ARG A 151 -1.00 -5.75 3.88
CA ARG A 151 -1.23 -6.10 5.30
C ARG A 151 -2.64 -5.77 5.75
N ILE A 152 -3.18 -4.62 5.36
CA ILE A 152 -4.54 -4.19 5.71
C ILE A 152 -5.57 -5.11 5.07
N LEU A 153 -5.43 -5.44 3.78
CA LEU A 153 -6.35 -6.34 3.08
C LEU A 153 -6.29 -7.76 3.64
N SER A 154 -5.10 -8.27 3.97
CA SER A 154 -4.94 -9.57 4.65
C SER A 154 -5.58 -9.57 6.05
N HIS A 155 -5.45 -8.48 6.82
CA HIS A 155 -6.11 -8.33 8.12
C HIS A 155 -7.64 -8.35 8.00
N LEU A 156 -8.19 -7.84 6.90
CA LEU A 156 -9.63 -7.88 6.59
C LEU A 156 -10.09 -9.26 6.08
N GLY A 157 -9.19 -10.24 5.99
CA GLY A 157 -9.48 -11.63 5.64
C GLY A 157 -9.32 -12.00 4.17
N HIS A 158 -8.92 -11.06 3.30
CA HIS A 158 -8.63 -11.36 1.89
C HIS A 158 -7.36 -12.21 1.77
N GLU A 159 -7.32 -13.10 0.75
CA GLU A 159 -6.09 -13.77 0.32
C GLU A 159 -5.29 -12.80 -0.55
N VAL A 160 -4.08 -12.42 -0.11
CA VAL A 160 -3.29 -11.39 -0.77
C VAL A 160 -1.94 -11.93 -1.17
N GLU A 161 -1.59 -11.80 -2.45
CA GLU A 161 -0.27 -12.10 -3.01
C GLU A 161 0.44 -10.80 -3.40
N LYS A 162 1.69 -10.63 -2.96
CA LYS A 162 2.56 -9.50 -3.30
C LYS A 162 3.52 -9.90 -4.41
N GLU A 163 3.50 -9.15 -5.52
CA GLU A 163 4.31 -9.43 -6.69
C GLU A 163 5.25 -8.28 -7.04
N TYR A 164 6.46 -8.64 -7.44
CA TYR A 164 7.46 -7.75 -8.03
C TYR A 164 7.67 -8.14 -9.49
N TYR A 165 7.43 -7.22 -10.42
CA TYR A 165 7.78 -7.40 -11.83
C TYR A 165 9.22 -7.00 -12.08
N VAL A 166 10.02 -7.93 -12.57
CA VAL A 166 11.44 -7.74 -12.88
C VAL A 166 11.60 -7.50 -14.36
N ASN A 167 11.88 -6.27 -14.75
CA ASN A 167 12.23 -5.94 -16.14
C ASN A 167 13.71 -6.29 -16.39
N ASP A 168 14.00 -7.56 -16.65
CA ASP A 168 15.34 -8.11 -16.90
C ASP A 168 15.71 -8.15 -18.41
N ALA A 169 14.95 -7.44 -19.22
CA ALA A 169 15.12 -7.36 -20.67
C ALA A 169 15.27 -5.91 -21.17
N GLY A 170 15.51 -5.74 -22.45
CA GLY A 170 15.51 -4.44 -23.10
C GLY A 170 16.80 -3.64 -22.98
N ARG A 171 16.74 -2.38 -23.45
CA ARG A 171 17.89 -1.49 -23.63
C ARG A 171 18.61 -1.14 -22.31
N GLN A 172 17.88 -0.90 -21.23
CA GLN A 172 18.49 -0.51 -19.94
C GLN A 172 19.37 -1.62 -19.36
N ILE A 173 18.96 -2.86 -19.50
CA ILE A 173 19.76 -4.03 -19.09
C ILE A 173 21.00 -4.19 -19.96
N ASN A 174 20.90 -3.89 -21.27
CA ASN A 174 22.07 -3.88 -22.15
C ASN A 174 23.05 -2.77 -21.75
N ILE A 175 22.59 -1.58 -21.36
CA ILE A 175 23.43 -0.50 -20.85
C ILE A 175 24.12 -0.94 -19.53
N LEU A 176 23.41 -1.64 -18.64
CA LEU A 176 24.00 -2.20 -17.42
C LEU A 176 25.14 -3.17 -17.77
N ALA A 177 24.89 -4.14 -18.65
CA ALA A 177 25.88 -5.11 -19.07
C ALA A 177 27.10 -4.44 -19.75
N CYS A 178 26.86 -3.45 -20.62
CA CYS A 178 27.91 -2.66 -21.24
C CYS A 178 28.76 -1.91 -20.19
N SER A 179 28.10 -1.25 -19.23
CA SER A 179 28.78 -0.52 -18.15
C SER A 179 29.70 -1.42 -17.33
N ILE A 180 29.22 -2.62 -16.99
CA ILE A 180 30.02 -3.64 -16.27
C ILE A 180 31.19 -4.12 -17.11
N PHE A 181 30.97 -4.43 -18.40
CA PHE A 181 32.02 -4.86 -19.33
C PHE A 181 33.13 -3.81 -19.45
N LEU A 182 32.75 -2.54 -19.67
CA LEU A 182 33.70 -1.43 -19.80
C LEU A 182 34.53 -1.23 -18.52
N ARG A 183 33.94 -1.38 -17.35
CA ARG A 183 34.66 -1.33 -16.06
C ARG A 183 35.54 -2.54 -15.85
N LYS A 184 35.05 -3.75 -16.13
CA LYS A 184 35.79 -5.01 -15.95
C LYS A 184 37.12 -5.02 -16.69
N PHE A 185 37.14 -4.50 -17.91
CA PHE A 185 38.29 -4.49 -18.76
C PHE A 185 39.03 -3.14 -18.82
N ASN A 186 38.67 -2.18 -17.98
CA ASN A 186 39.31 -0.84 -17.87
C ASN A 186 39.44 -0.14 -19.24
N PHE A 187 38.31 0.02 -19.95
CA PHE A 187 38.28 0.70 -21.25
C PHE A 187 38.48 2.20 -21.14
N PHE A 188 37.95 2.81 -20.07
CA PHE A 188 37.94 4.24 -19.87
C PHE A 188 38.30 4.56 -18.39
N ASP A 189 38.96 5.68 -18.17
CA ASP A 189 39.04 6.29 -16.84
C ASP A 189 37.67 6.88 -16.41
N ASP A 190 37.57 7.39 -15.18
CA ASP A 190 36.32 7.95 -14.68
C ASP A 190 35.85 9.19 -15.45
N LYS A 191 36.77 9.95 -16.06
CA LYS A 191 36.46 11.16 -16.83
C LYS A 191 35.97 10.82 -18.25
N GLY A 192 36.62 9.86 -18.88
CA GLY A 192 36.30 9.41 -20.23
C GLY A 192 35.15 8.39 -20.32
N PHE A 193 34.61 7.93 -19.19
CA PHE A 193 33.55 6.91 -19.17
C PHE A 193 32.28 7.43 -19.84
N PRO A 194 31.61 6.66 -20.73
CA PRO A 194 30.44 7.11 -21.50
C PRO A 194 29.36 7.69 -20.63
N LYS A 195 28.77 8.83 -21.01
CA LYS A 195 27.81 9.56 -20.17
C LYS A 195 26.47 8.83 -20.02
N SER A 196 26.04 8.08 -21.03
CA SER A 196 24.84 7.27 -21.00
C SER A 196 25.00 5.93 -20.30
N ALA A 197 26.22 5.56 -19.86
CA ALA A 197 26.49 4.38 -19.06
C ALA A 197 26.19 4.60 -17.57
N TYR A 198 25.94 3.50 -16.84
CA TYR A 198 25.81 3.56 -15.38
C TYR A 198 27.19 3.73 -14.72
N ARG A 199 27.30 4.72 -13.81
CA ARG A 199 28.59 5.15 -13.25
C ARG A 199 28.77 4.87 -11.76
N GLY A 200 27.71 4.44 -11.06
CA GLY A 200 27.73 4.23 -9.61
C GLY A 200 28.80 3.21 -9.16
N ASN A 201 29.23 3.29 -7.91
CA ASN A 201 30.25 2.38 -7.35
C ASN A 201 29.83 0.92 -7.42
N TYR A 202 28.53 0.62 -7.34
CA TYR A 202 28.00 -0.74 -7.50
C TYR A 202 28.42 -1.38 -8.85
N ILE A 203 28.59 -0.61 -9.93
CA ILE A 203 29.07 -1.12 -11.22
C ILE A 203 30.52 -1.61 -11.11
N LYS A 204 31.37 -0.89 -10.36
CA LYS A 204 32.76 -1.31 -10.12
C LYS A 204 32.80 -2.60 -9.28
N GLU A 205 32.00 -2.66 -8.22
CA GLU A 205 31.87 -3.83 -7.35
C GLU A 205 31.38 -5.07 -8.11
N ILE A 206 30.35 -4.92 -8.97
CA ILE A 206 29.87 -5.99 -9.82
C ILE A 206 30.94 -6.41 -10.84
N ALA A 207 31.62 -5.46 -11.47
CA ALA A 207 32.69 -5.75 -12.43
C ALA A 207 33.86 -6.53 -11.78
N GLU A 208 34.24 -6.19 -10.56
CA GLU A 208 35.27 -6.90 -9.78
C GLU A 208 34.82 -8.33 -9.43
N SER A 209 33.60 -8.48 -8.94
CA SER A 209 33.05 -9.78 -8.50
C SER A 209 32.71 -10.74 -9.65
N THR A 210 32.45 -10.22 -10.85
CA THR A 210 32.12 -11.04 -12.03
C THR A 210 33.36 -11.81 -12.50
N LYS A 211 33.31 -13.14 -12.43
CA LYS A 211 34.40 -14.03 -12.88
C LYS A 211 34.29 -14.24 -14.38
N LEU A 212 35.30 -13.82 -15.12
CA LEU A 212 35.46 -14.04 -16.56
C LEU A 212 36.89 -14.45 -16.87
N ASP A 213 37.02 -15.47 -17.69
CA ASP A 213 38.32 -15.92 -18.19
C ASP A 213 38.55 -15.31 -19.59
N LEU A 214 38.68 -13.98 -19.64
CA LEU A 214 38.91 -13.21 -20.85
C LEU A 214 39.98 -12.16 -20.61
N ASN A 215 41.01 -12.16 -21.47
CA ASN A 215 42.03 -11.14 -21.53
C ASN A 215 41.98 -10.41 -22.87
N LEU A 216 41.69 -9.12 -22.82
CA LEU A 216 41.62 -8.28 -24.02
C LEU A 216 42.98 -7.60 -24.28
N SER A 217 43.56 -7.86 -25.47
CA SER A 217 44.74 -7.15 -25.96
C SER A 217 44.39 -5.66 -26.26
N SER A 218 45.40 -4.80 -26.29
CA SER A 218 45.24 -3.39 -26.66
C SER A 218 44.57 -3.20 -28.04
N LEU A 219 44.89 -4.08 -29.00
CA LEU A 219 44.29 -4.04 -30.34
C LEU A 219 42.78 -4.40 -30.31
N GLN A 220 42.38 -5.37 -29.49
CA GLN A 220 40.95 -5.72 -29.35
C GLN A 220 40.18 -4.59 -28.67
N LYS A 221 40.78 -3.94 -27.64
CA LYS A 221 40.15 -2.78 -27.00
C LYS A 221 40.00 -1.61 -27.98
N SER A 222 41.04 -1.28 -28.76
CA SER A 222 41.00 -0.22 -29.76
C SER A 222 39.87 -0.47 -30.78
N LYS A 223 39.74 -1.70 -31.31
CA LYS A 223 38.67 -2.03 -32.26
C LYS A 223 37.26 -1.81 -31.70
N LEU A 224 37.07 -1.98 -30.41
CA LEU A 224 35.76 -1.74 -29.77
C LEU A 224 35.46 -0.23 -29.59
N THR A 225 36.50 0.61 -29.44
CA THR A 225 36.36 2.04 -29.12
C THR A 225 36.71 2.99 -30.26
N ASP A 226 37.29 2.50 -31.36
CA ASP A 226 37.66 3.35 -32.50
C ASP A 226 36.43 3.88 -33.22
N ASN A 227 36.49 5.16 -33.62
CA ASN A 227 35.44 5.82 -34.40
C ASN A 227 34.01 5.69 -33.80
N LEU A 228 33.89 5.84 -32.50
CA LEU A 228 32.59 5.87 -31.84
C LEU A 228 31.81 7.15 -32.20
N PRO A 229 30.48 7.09 -32.27
CA PRO A 229 29.63 8.27 -32.43
C PRO A 229 29.90 9.34 -31.38
N HIS A 230 29.64 10.60 -31.72
CA HIS A 230 29.79 11.73 -30.79
C HIS A 230 28.60 11.89 -29.85
N GLU A 231 27.40 11.50 -30.29
CA GLU A 231 26.19 11.56 -29.46
C GLU A 231 26.21 10.46 -28.41
N ASP A 232 25.98 10.84 -27.15
CA ASP A 232 26.12 9.94 -25.98
C ASP A 232 25.24 8.68 -26.06
N GLU A 233 24.01 8.79 -26.60
CA GLU A 233 23.09 7.65 -26.71
C GLU A 233 23.48 6.73 -27.87
N GLU A 234 23.93 7.27 -29.02
CA GLU A 234 24.43 6.49 -30.15
C GLU A 234 25.74 5.78 -29.81
N GLN A 235 26.61 6.45 -29.04
CA GLN A 235 27.86 5.89 -28.58
C GLN A 235 27.65 4.63 -27.74
N ILE A 236 26.74 4.68 -26.77
CA ILE A 236 26.48 3.51 -25.92
C ILE A 236 25.82 2.37 -26.71
N ASP A 237 24.92 2.67 -27.63
CA ASP A 237 24.28 1.67 -28.49
C ASP A 237 25.30 0.98 -29.40
N GLU A 238 26.22 1.72 -30.00
CA GLU A 238 27.30 1.18 -30.84
C GLU A 238 28.25 0.28 -30.02
N LEU A 239 28.63 0.69 -28.81
CA LEU A 239 29.43 -0.12 -27.88
C LEU A 239 28.72 -1.44 -27.55
N ILE A 240 27.41 -1.38 -27.25
CA ILE A 240 26.60 -2.57 -26.98
C ILE A 240 26.64 -3.54 -28.16
N GLU A 241 26.42 -3.07 -29.38
CA GLU A 241 26.37 -3.94 -30.56
C GLU A 241 27.77 -4.52 -30.90
N ARG A 242 28.85 -3.73 -30.79
CA ARG A 242 30.22 -4.24 -30.98
C ARG A 242 30.59 -5.30 -29.95
N ILE A 243 30.29 -5.08 -28.68
CA ILE A 243 30.59 -6.06 -27.62
C ILE A 243 29.78 -7.34 -27.85
N LYS A 244 28.49 -7.25 -28.12
CA LYS A 244 27.64 -8.41 -28.40
C LYS A 244 28.12 -9.25 -29.59
N SER A 245 28.50 -8.58 -30.65
CA SER A 245 28.94 -9.28 -31.90
C SER A 245 30.29 -9.96 -31.75
N THR A 246 31.17 -9.45 -30.89
CA THR A 246 32.54 -9.95 -30.75
C THR A 246 32.77 -10.83 -29.51
N HIS A 247 31.94 -10.69 -28.47
CA HIS A 247 32.09 -11.35 -27.16
C HIS A 247 30.73 -11.82 -26.62
N GLN A 248 30.02 -12.60 -27.41
CA GLN A 248 28.63 -12.99 -27.11
C GLN A 248 28.49 -13.80 -25.81
N ASP A 249 29.38 -14.75 -25.56
CA ASP A 249 29.31 -15.60 -24.38
C ASP A 249 29.59 -14.80 -23.10
N GLU A 250 30.61 -13.95 -23.12
CA GLU A 250 30.93 -13.07 -22.00
C GLU A 250 29.84 -12.03 -21.77
N TRP A 251 29.22 -11.54 -22.85
CA TRP A 251 28.08 -10.64 -22.77
C TRP A 251 26.91 -11.26 -22.00
N ILE A 252 26.55 -12.50 -22.30
CA ILE A 252 25.48 -13.22 -21.61
C ILE A 252 25.80 -13.38 -20.13
N LEU A 253 27.03 -13.79 -19.80
CA LEU A 253 27.49 -13.96 -18.42
C LEU A 253 27.47 -12.64 -17.64
N ILE A 254 27.98 -11.56 -18.23
CA ILE A 254 28.00 -10.23 -17.60
C ILE A 254 26.58 -9.70 -17.38
N LYS A 255 25.70 -9.83 -18.39
CA LYS A 255 24.30 -9.44 -18.29
C LYS A 255 23.61 -10.15 -17.13
N GLN A 256 23.77 -11.47 -17.05
CA GLN A 256 23.18 -12.27 -15.99
C GLN A 256 23.76 -11.95 -14.62
N SER A 257 25.07 -11.80 -14.52
CA SER A 257 25.75 -11.39 -13.29
C SER A 257 25.28 -10.01 -12.83
N GLY A 258 25.19 -9.05 -13.75
CA GLY A 258 24.72 -7.69 -13.46
C GLY A 258 23.31 -7.66 -12.90
N VAL A 259 22.38 -8.30 -13.58
CA VAL A 259 20.96 -8.39 -13.15
C VAL A 259 20.87 -9.08 -11.79
N ASN A 260 21.52 -10.23 -11.60
CA ASN A 260 21.44 -10.98 -10.35
C ASN A 260 22.00 -10.19 -9.16
N ASN A 261 23.18 -9.56 -9.29
CA ASN A 261 23.77 -8.77 -8.21
C ASN A 261 22.90 -7.58 -7.82
N VAL A 262 22.33 -6.86 -8.81
CA VAL A 262 21.44 -5.74 -8.53
C VAL A 262 20.14 -6.22 -7.87
N LEU A 263 19.55 -7.32 -8.35
CA LEU A 263 18.33 -7.88 -7.75
C LEU A 263 18.55 -8.35 -6.31
N GLU A 264 19.71 -8.95 -6.01
CA GLU A 264 20.01 -9.35 -4.65
C GLU A 264 20.16 -8.13 -3.72
N SER A 265 20.78 -7.05 -4.20
CA SER A 265 20.83 -5.79 -3.47
C SER A 265 19.41 -5.20 -3.24
N ILE A 266 18.55 -5.22 -4.26
CA ILE A 266 17.15 -4.77 -4.15
C ILE A 266 16.39 -5.60 -3.10
N LYS A 267 16.53 -6.92 -3.14
CA LYS A 267 15.88 -7.83 -2.19
C LYS A 267 16.35 -7.57 -0.75
N ASP A 268 17.64 -7.36 -0.55
CA ASP A 268 18.23 -7.06 0.76
C ASP A 268 17.73 -5.71 1.31
N ASP A 269 17.71 -4.67 0.48
CA ASP A 269 17.19 -3.35 0.86
C ASP A 269 15.71 -3.42 1.22
N LEU A 270 14.89 -4.12 0.43
CA LEU A 270 13.47 -4.31 0.70
C LEU A 270 13.24 -5.12 1.99
N LYS A 271 14.03 -6.17 2.24
CA LYS A 271 13.98 -6.95 3.47
C LYS A 271 14.31 -6.09 4.69
N LYS A 272 15.36 -5.25 4.62
CA LYS A 272 15.71 -4.28 5.66
C LYS A 272 14.59 -3.25 5.88
N PHE A 273 13.89 -2.89 4.80
CA PHE A 273 12.72 -2.02 4.83
C PHE A 273 11.44 -2.74 5.30
N LYS A 274 11.53 -4.02 5.70
CA LYS A 274 10.43 -4.89 6.15
C LYS A 274 9.37 -5.14 5.07
N VAL A 275 9.78 -5.16 3.81
CA VAL A 275 8.96 -5.48 2.64
C VAL A 275 9.45 -6.78 2.04
N ASN A 276 8.53 -7.74 1.88
CA ASN A 276 8.79 -9.02 1.24
C ASN A 276 7.77 -9.23 0.12
N PHE A 277 8.17 -9.95 -0.92
CA PHE A 277 7.31 -10.35 -2.02
C PHE A 277 7.13 -11.86 -2.02
N ASP A 278 5.92 -12.29 -2.41
CA ASP A 278 5.57 -13.70 -2.50
C ASP A 278 5.98 -14.25 -3.87
N HIS A 279 5.92 -13.41 -4.91
CA HIS A 279 6.26 -13.76 -6.27
C HIS A 279 7.16 -12.71 -6.94
N TRP A 280 8.18 -13.18 -7.69
CA TRP A 280 9.07 -12.38 -8.54
C TRP A 280 8.91 -12.84 -9.98
N LEU A 281 8.19 -12.07 -10.78
CA LEU A 281 7.95 -12.39 -12.16
C LEU A 281 8.97 -11.68 -13.04
N PHE A 282 9.69 -12.45 -13.87
CA PHE A 282 10.69 -11.93 -14.80
C PHE A 282 10.07 -11.69 -16.17
N GLU A 283 10.31 -10.51 -16.77
CA GLU A 283 9.83 -10.20 -18.13
C GLU A 283 10.33 -11.23 -19.14
N SER A 284 11.59 -11.67 -19.03
CA SER A 284 12.18 -12.69 -19.89
C SER A 284 11.44 -14.04 -19.85
N SER A 285 10.74 -14.36 -18.75
CA SER A 285 9.96 -15.61 -18.62
C SER A 285 8.68 -15.62 -19.45
N MET A 286 8.22 -14.45 -19.91
CA MET A 286 7.03 -14.35 -20.76
C MET A 286 7.26 -14.84 -22.18
N GLY A 287 8.52 -15.11 -22.54
CA GLY A 287 8.92 -15.65 -23.81
C GLY A 287 9.04 -14.62 -24.94
N LYS A 288 9.02 -15.10 -26.18
CA LYS A 288 9.18 -14.27 -27.37
C LYS A 288 7.95 -14.39 -28.29
N LEU A 289 7.66 -13.32 -29.03
CA LEU A 289 6.55 -13.31 -30.00
C LEU A 289 6.69 -14.37 -31.09
N SER A 290 7.91 -14.83 -31.39
CA SER A 290 8.20 -15.90 -32.38
C SER A 290 7.92 -17.32 -31.86
N ASP A 291 7.52 -17.47 -30.61
CA ASP A 291 7.15 -18.74 -29.97
C ASP A 291 5.65 -18.75 -29.69
N ASP A 292 4.89 -19.55 -30.40
CA ASP A 292 3.43 -19.65 -30.30
C ASP A 292 2.96 -20.12 -28.89
N ASN A 293 3.85 -20.73 -28.11
CA ASN A 293 3.56 -21.16 -26.74
C ASN A 293 3.85 -20.10 -25.71
N SER A 294 4.49 -18.99 -26.08
CA SER A 294 4.85 -17.90 -25.16
C SER A 294 3.63 -17.14 -24.66
N GLU A 295 3.74 -16.57 -23.44
CA GLU A 295 2.70 -15.72 -22.88
C GLU A 295 2.47 -14.45 -23.74
N ILE A 296 3.55 -13.90 -24.33
CA ILE A 296 3.45 -12.73 -25.22
C ILE A 296 2.64 -13.08 -26.47
N PHE A 297 2.91 -14.22 -27.11
CA PHE A 297 2.16 -14.64 -28.30
C PHE A 297 0.67 -14.84 -27.97
N LYS A 298 0.36 -15.61 -26.92
CA LYS A 298 -1.02 -15.89 -26.49
C LYS A 298 -1.80 -14.62 -26.15
N ALA A 299 -1.17 -13.66 -25.48
CA ALA A 299 -1.82 -12.40 -25.15
C ALA A 299 -2.11 -11.56 -26.39
N LEU A 300 -1.16 -11.46 -27.30
CA LEU A 300 -1.35 -10.74 -28.55
C LEU A 300 -2.39 -11.41 -29.46
N ASP A 301 -2.40 -12.72 -29.51
CA ASP A 301 -3.36 -13.49 -30.31
C ASP A 301 -4.79 -13.27 -29.82
N SER A 302 -5.00 -13.26 -28.50
CA SER A 302 -6.32 -12.98 -27.90
C SER A 302 -6.88 -11.59 -28.24
N VAL A 303 -6.03 -10.62 -28.55
CA VAL A 303 -6.43 -9.26 -28.96
C VAL A 303 -6.51 -9.14 -30.48
N LYS A 304 -5.61 -9.84 -31.21
CA LYS A 304 -5.53 -9.75 -32.67
C LYS A 304 -6.77 -10.20 -33.41
N GLU A 305 -7.37 -11.32 -33.02
CA GLU A 305 -8.45 -11.94 -33.77
C GLU A 305 -9.64 -11.02 -34.05
N ASN A 306 -9.97 -10.11 -33.06
CA ASN A 306 -11.18 -9.31 -33.15
C ASN A 306 -10.95 -7.80 -32.98
N HIS A 307 -9.75 -7.38 -32.61
CA HIS A 307 -9.51 -6.00 -32.14
C HIS A 307 -8.21 -5.39 -32.67
N SER A 308 -7.77 -5.82 -33.86
CA SER A 308 -6.56 -5.27 -34.47
C SER A 308 -6.69 -5.05 -35.97
N TYR A 309 -5.87 -4.17 -36.51
CA TYR A 309 -5.72 -3.94 -37.95
C TYR A 309 -4.24 -3.76 -38.33
N LYS A 310 -3.94 -3.95 -39.62
CA LYS A 310 -2.61 -3.66 -40.16
C LYS A 310 -2.57 -2.30 -40.81
N LYS A 311 -1.54 -1.52 -40.48
CA LYS A 311 -1.26 -0.23 -41.10
C LYS A 311 0.24 0.01 -41.13
N ASP A 312 0.76 0.43 -42.31
CA ASP A 312 2.18 0.75 -42.51
C ASP A 312 3.13 -0.38 -42.06
N GLY A 313 2.77 -1.66 -42.37
CA GLY A 313 3.52 -2.83 -41.95
C GLY A 313 3.37 -3.27 -40.49
N ALA A 314 2.88 -2.39 -39.62
CA ALA A 314 2.67 -2.66 -38.20
C ALA A 314 1.27 -3.20 -37.88
N VAL A 315 1.13 -3.91 -36.76
CA VAL A 315 -0.17 -4.36 -36.23
C VAL A 315 -0.59 -3.41 -35.10
N TRP A 316 -1.79 -2.86 -35.24
CA TRP A 316 -2.38 -1.88 -34.32
C TRP A 316 -3.54 -2.51 -33.56
N PHE A 317 -3.57 -2.31 -32.25
CA PHE A 317 -4.71 -2.63 -31.39
C PHE A 317 -5.70 -1.45 -31.40
N GLU A 318 -6.98 -1.73 -31.66
CA GLU A 318 -8.08 -0.76 -31.67
C GLU A 318 -8.50 -0.34 -30.25
N SER A 319 -7.55 0.14 -29.45
CA SER A 319 -7.78 0.47 -28.03
C SER A 319 -8.78 1.59 -27.82
N THR A 320 -9.02 2.43 -28.83
CA THR A 320 -10.06 3.48 -28.79
C THR A 320 -11.47 2.89 -28.66
N LYS A 321 -11.73 1.71 -29.17
CA LYS A 321 -13.02 1.00 -29.00
C LYS A 321 -13.32 0.67 -27.54
N PHE A 322 -12.30 0.64 -26.67
CA PHE A 322 -12.37 0.31 -25.26
C PHE A 322 -12.07 1.52 -24.34
N GLY A 323 -12.03 2.74 -24.91
CA GLY A 323 -11.90 3.97 -24.14
C GLY A 323 -10.50 4.55 -23.95
N ASP A 324 -9.48 4.03 -24.66
CA ASP A 324 -8.16 4.69 -24.76
C ASP A 324 -8.23 5.93 -25.67
N ASP A 325 -7.26 6.81 -25.56
CA ASP A 325 -7.22 8.08 -26.31
C ASP A 325 -6.82 7.90 -27.78
N LYS A 326 -6.09 6.83 -28.10
CA LYS A 326 -5.66 6.46 -29.48
C LYS A 326 -5.32 5.00 -29.58
N ASP A 327 -5.40 4.44 -30.80
CA ASP A 327 -4.97 3.07 -31.07
C ASP A 327 -3.46 2.90 -30.84
N ARG A 328 -3.05 1.66 -30.54
CA ARG A 328 -1.68 1.35 -30.11
C ARG A 328 -1.03 0.32 -31.00
N VAL A 329 0.22 0.56 -31.38
CA VAL A 329 1.05 -0.45 -32.06
C VAL A 329 1.39 -1.56 -31.07
N ILE A 330 1.05 -2.80 -31.41
CA ILE A 330 1.39 -4.00 -30.63
C ILE A 330 2.52 -4.79 -31.29
N ILE A 331 2.60 -4.80 -32.62
CA ILE A 331 3.73 -5.37 -33.37
C ILE A 331 4.21 -4.32 -34.35
N ARG A 332 5.51 -4.07 -34.37
CA ARG A 332 6.15 -3.13 -35.28
C ARG A 332 6.20 -3.69 -36.71
N ASP A 333 6.55 -2.84 -37.67
CA ASP A 333 6.78 -3.17 -39.08
C ASP A 333 7.90 -4.21 -39.30
N ASP A 334 8.89 -4.25 -38.40
CA ASP A 334 9.96 -5.25 -38.38
C ASP A 334 9.57 -6.58 -37.68
N GLY A 335 8.31 -6.76 -37.31
CA GLY A 335 7.78 -7.97 -36.67
C GLY A 335 8.05 -8.09 -35.17
N ARG A 336 8.75 -7.13 -34.54
CA ARG A 336 9.02 -7.14 -33.10
C ARG A 336 7.83 -6.62 -32.31
N GLY A 337 7.54 -7.22 -31.16
CA GLY A 337 6.59 -6.70 -30.19
C GLY A 337 7.03 -5.34 -29.63
N THR A 338 6.08 -4.52 -29.25
CA THR A 338 6.33 -3.27 -28.50
C THR A 338 6.42 -3.55 -26.99
N TYR A 339 6.84 -2.59 -26.20
CA TYR A 339 6.73 -2.69 -24.73
C TYR A 339 5.30 -2.98 -24.26
N PHE A 340 4.32 -2.42 -24.95
CA PHE A 340 2.92 -2.66 -24.65
C PHE A 340 2.51 -4.13 -24.84
N SER A 341 3.18 -4.88 -25.73
CA SER A 341 2.94 -6.33 -25.90
C SER A 341 3.32 -7.14 -24.65
N ALA A 342 4.41 -6.77 -23.99
CA ALA A 342 4.81 -7.40 -22.73
C ALA A 342 3.81 -7.05 -21.60
N ASP A 343 3.32 -5.81 -21.56
CA ASP A 343 2.31 -5.37 -20.59
C ASP A 343 0.98 -6.12 -20.76
N LEU A 344 0.53 -6.36 -22.02
CA LEU A 344 -0.64 -7.19 -22.29
C LEU A 344 -0.45 -8.61 -21.72
N ALA A 345 0.69 -9.22 -22.02
CA ALA A 345 1.00 -10.57 -21.57
C ALA A 345 1.03 -10.64 -20.03
N TYR A 346 1.64 -9.65 -19.39
CA TYR A 346 1.72 -9.60 -17.96
C TYR A 346 0.35 -9.48 -17.28
N HIS A 347 -0.51 -8.58 -17.76
CA HIS A 347 -1.85 -8.42 -17.19
C HIS A 347 -2.73 -9.66 -17.46
N LYS A 348 -2.60 -10.27 -18.64
CA LYS A 348 -3.27 -11.54 -18.93
C LYS A 348 -2.82 -12.64 -17.96
N ASN A 349 -1.51 -12.80 -17.75
CA ASN A 349 -0.96 -13.76 -16.81
C ASN A 349 -1.52 -13.60 -15.40
N LYS A 350 -1.61 -12.36 -14.88
CA LYS A 350 -2.24 -12.08 -13.57
C LYS A 350 -3.69 -12.56 -13.53
N LEU A 351 -4.48 -12.24 -14.56
CA LEU A 351 -5.90 -12.58 -14.61
C LEU A 351 -6.11 -14.09 -14.79
N ASP A 352 -5.28 -14.76 -15.60
CA ASP A 352 -5.33 -16.22 -15.79
C ASP A 352 -5.00 -17.01 -14.52
N ARG A 353 -4.21 -16.44 -13.58
CA ARG A 353 -3.95 -17.02 -12.25
C ARG A 353 -5.16 -16.96 -11.31
N GLY A 354 -6.28 -16.38 -11.77
CA GLY A 354 -7.57 -16.40 -11.07
C GLY A 354 -7.68 -15.44 -9.90
N PHE A 355 -7.01 -14.30 -9.94
CA PHE A 355 -7.22 -13.23 -8.97
C PHE A 355 -8.55 -12.51 -9.23
N ASP A 356 -9.36 -12.33 -8.19
CA ASP A 356 -10.59 -11.55 -8.26
C ASP A 356 -10.32 -10.06 -8.50
N ASN A 357 -9.21 -9.58 -7.93
CA ASN A 357 -8.73 -8.21 -8.16
C ASN A 357 -7.20 -8.18 -8.28
N ILE A 358 -6.72 -7.37 -9.21
CA ILE A 358 -5.31 -6.99 -9.33
C ILE A 358 -5.16 -5.51 -8.98
N ILE A 359 -4.17 -5.17 -8.19
CA ILE A 359 -3.87 -3.80 -7.76
C ILE A 359 -2.45 -3.48 -8.22
N ASN A 360 -2.33 -2.50 -9.10
CA ASN A 360 -1.04 -2.00 -9.56
C ASN A 360 -0.72 -0.68 -8.85
N VAL A 361 0.42 -0.61 -8.18
CA VAL A 361 0.93 0.60 -7.52
C VAL A 361 2.01 1.20 -8.40
N TRP A 362 1.67 2.29 -9.10
CA TRP A 362 2.55 2.93 -10.07
C TRP A 362 2.98 4.33 -9.63
N GLY A 363 4.10 4.80 -10.15
CA GLY A 363 4.49 6.20 -10.06
C GLY A 363 3.47 7.10 -10.78
N SER A 364 3.31 8.32 -10.31
CA SER A 364 2.35 9.29 -10.88
C SER A 364 2.61 9.66 -12.33
N ASP A 365 3.83 9.47 -12.82
CA ASP A 365 4.25 9.63 -14.20
C ASP A 365 3.60 8.63 -15.16
N HIS A 366 3.08 7.51 -14.66
CA HIS A 366 2.36 6.49 -15.42
C HIS A 366 0.86 6.74 -15.59
N HIS A 367 0.33 7.90 -15.19
CA HIS A 367 -1.11 8.22 -15.29
C HIS A 367 -1.70 7.97 -16.70
N GLY A 368 -0.99 8.38 -17.76
CA GLY A 368 -1.42 8.18 -19.15
C GLY A 368 -1.44 6.71 -19.63
N TYR A 369 -0.96 5.79 -18.79
CA TYR A 369 -0.90 4.37 -19.13
C TYR A 369 -2.15 3.58 -18.71
N ILE A 370 -2.94 4.11 -17.78
CA ILE A 370 -4.07 3.41 -17.15
C ILE A 370 -5.12 3.00 -18.17
N LYS A 371 -5.63 3.95 -18.97
CA LYS A 371 -6.67 3.69 -19.98
C LYS A 371 -6.27 2.63 -21.01
N ARG A 372 -5.00 2.61 -21.38
CA ARG A 372 -4.41 1.67 -22.32
C ARG A 372 -4.48 0.23 -21.79
N ILE A 373 -4.14 0.04 -20.51
CA ILE A 373 -4.20 -1.27 -19.87
C ILE A 373 -5.66 -1.68 -19.61
N GLU A 374 -6.52 -0.77 -19.16
CA GLU A 374 -7.96 -1.04 -19.02
C GLU A 374 -8.59 -1.51 -20.33
N ALA A 375 -8.26 -0.84 -21.45
CA ALA A 375 -8.70 -1.22 -22.77
C ALA A 375 -8.23 -2.62 -23.16
N SER A 376 -6.97 -2.97 -22.85
CA SER A 376 -6.44 -4.30 -23.16
C SER A 376 -7.11 -5.40 -22.35
N ILE A 377 -7.40 -5.17 -21.09
CA ILE A 377 -8.11 -6.12 -20.21
C ILE A 377 -9.52 -6.42 -20.75
N GLU A 378 -10.27 -5.38 -21.16
CA GLU A 378 -11.60 -5.55 -21.76
C GLU A 378 -11.53 -6.27 -23.11
N ALA A 379 -10.56 -5.95 -23.96
CA ALA A 379 -10.36 -6.62 -25.24
C ALA A 379 -10.01 -8.11 -25.09
N MET A 380 -9.32 -8.49 -24.02
CA MET A 380 -9.02 -9.89 -23.69
C MET A 380 -10.20 -10.62 -23.01
N GLY A 381 -11.38 -9.98 -22.88
CA GLY A 381 -12.59 -10.60 -22.33
C GLY A 381 -12.73 -10.55 -20.81
N TYR A 382 -11.86 -9.83 -20.11
CA TYR A 382 -11.94 -9.64 -18.65
C TYR A 382 -12.66 -8.34 -18.30
N SER A 383 -13.12 -8.20 -17.06
CA SER A 383 -13.72 -6.96 -16.58
C SER A 383 -12.62 -5.98 -16.15
N LYS A 384 -12.63 -4.75 -16.68
CA LYS A 384 -11.73 -3.69 -16.19
C LYS A 384 -11.86 -3.40 -14.69
N ASN A 385 -13.02 -3.71 -14.08
CA ASN A 385 -13.23 -3.56 -12.64
C ASN A 385 -12.40 -4.53 -11.79
N GLN A 386 -11.79 -5.57 -12.40
CA GLN A 386 -10.85 -6.47 -11.72
C GLN A 386 -9.50 -5.79 -11.49
N MET A 387 -9.15 -4.76 -12.27
CA MET A 387 -7.93 -3.98 -12.08
C MET A 387 -8.21 -2.67 -11.34
N LYS A 388 -7.31 -2.34 -10.42
CA LYS A 388 -7.22 -1.02 -9.78
C LYS A 388 -5.79 -0.52 -9.91
N VAL A 389 -5.64 0.72 -10.33
CA VAL A 389 -4.34 1.40 -10.34
C VAL A 389 -4.31 2.46 -9.25
N GLN A 390 -3.29 2.39 -8.41
CA GLN A 390 -3.03 3.41 -7.42
C GLN A 390 -1.76 4.18 -7.80
N LEU A 391 -1.93 5.44 -8.08
CA LEU A 391 -0.80 6.33 -8.36
C LEU A 391 -0.18 6.83 -7.06
N VAL A 392 1.14 6.76 -6.97
CA VAL A 392 1.91 7.23 -5.82
C VAL A 392 2.85 8.34 -6.28
N GLN A 393 2.70 9.53 -5.70
CA GLN A 393 3.60 10.66 -5.91
C GLN A 393 4.95 10.41 -5.24
N PHE A 394 6.02 10.89 -5.87
CA PHE A 394 7.34 10.86 -5.25
C PHE A 394 7.38 11.69 -3.96
N ALA A 395 8.17 11.22 -2.99
CA ALA A 395 8.45 11.99 -1.80
C ALA A 395 9.65 12.89 -2.04
N ASN A 396 9.56 14.15 -1.62
CA ASN A 396 10.73 15.02 -1.51
C ASN A 396 11.31 14.88 -0.11
N LEU A 397 12.58 14.56 -0.02
CA LEU A 397 13.30 14.46 1.25
C LEU A 397 14.21 15.67 1.42
N PHE A 398 14.26 16.18 2.64
CA PHE A 398 15.13 17.28 3.05
C PHE A 398 16.08 16.80 4.14
N LYS A 399 17.34 17.22 4.06
CA LYS A 399 18.37 16.99 5.07
C LYS A 399 19.16 18.30 5.20
N ASP A 400 19.39 18.77 6.42
CA ASP A 400 20.01 20.07 6.69
C ASP A 400 19.31 21.24 5.93
N GLY A 401 17.98 21.16 5.78
CA GLY A 401 17.18 22.13 5.02
C GLY A 401 17.33 22.08 3.49
N ILE A 402 18.12 21.15 2.95
CA ILE A 402 18.42 21.01 1.52
C ILE A 402 17.62 19.83 0.93
N LYS A 403 16.97 20.05 -0.21
CA LYS A 403 16.27 19.00 -0.95
C LYS A 403 17.27 17.98 -1.52
N ILE A 404 17.06 16.71 -1.21
CA ILE A 404 17.88 15.59 -1.69
C ILE A 404 17.61 15.32 -3.18
N LYS A 405 18.67 15.09 -3.96
CA LYS A 405 18.58 14.69 -5.38
C LYS A 405 18.24 13.21 -5.51
N MET A 406 17.41 12.85 -6.51
CA MET A 406 16.92 11.48 -6.73
C MET A 406 17.31 10.89 -8.09
N SER A 407 18.26 11.46 -8.83
CA SER A 407 18.61 10.98 -10.18
C SER A 407 19.62 9.84 -10.13
N THR A 408 19.27 8.67 -10.66
CA THR A 408 20.14 7.48 -10.71
C THR A 408 21.25 7.55 -11.75
N ARG A 409 21.07 8.29 -12.86
CA ARG A 409 22.06 8.35 -13.97
C ARG A 409 23.36 9.05 -13.59
N SER A 410 23.33 10.02 -12.68
CA SER A 410 24.53 10.73 -12.25
C SER A 410 25.41 9.92 -11.30
N GLY A 411 24.95 8.79 -10.77
CA GLY A 411 25.66 7.97 -9.80
C GLY A 411 25.69 8.55 -8.37
N ASP A 412 25.19 9.75 -8.18
CA ASP A 412 25.15 10.47 -6.89
C ASP A 412 23.69 10.74 -6.50
N PHE A 413 23.07 9.76 -5.87
CA PHE A 413 21.67 9.84 -5.41
C PHE A 413 21.54 9.16 -4.03
N TYR A 414 20.58 9.63 -3.28
CA TYR A 414 20.31 9.11 -1.95
C TYR A 414 19.50 7.81 -2.04
N THR A 415 20.11 6.71 -1.58
CA THR A 415 19.52 5.37 -1.67
C THR A 415 18.50 5.10 -0.56
N LEU A 416 17.62 4.14 -0.78
CA LEU A 416 16.72 3.64 0.27
C LEU A 416 17.51 3.06 1.45
N LYS A 417 18.64 2.39 1.16
CA LYS A 417 19.56 1.88 2.16
C LYS A 417 20.08 2.99 3.08
N GLN A 418 20.56 4.11 2.51
CA GLN A 418 21.03 5.27 3.30
C GLN A 418 19.90 5.87 4.16
N LEU A 419 18.67 5.94 3.65
CA LEU A 419 17.54 6.41 4.44
C LEU A 419 17.26 5.49 5.64
N ILE A 420 17.29 4.18 5.42
CA ILE A 420 17.12 3.18 6.49
C ILE A 420 18.23 3.30 7.54
N GLU A 421 19.47 3.52 7.11
CA GLU A 421 20.60 3.74 8.00
C GLU A 421 20.47 5.05 8.79
N ASP A 422 19.95 6.11 8.18
CA ASP A 422 19.83 7.42 8.80
C ASP A 422 18.69 7.52 9.84
N ILE A 423 17.49 6.98 9.56
CA ILE A 423 16.32 7.14 10.42
C ILE A 423 15.62 5.82 10.82
N GLY A 424 16.12 4.70 10.35
CA GLY A 424 15.51 3.39 10.53
C GLY A 424 14.32 3.12 9.59
N PRO A 425 13.97 1.83 9.39
CA PRO A 425 12.88 1.45 8.50
C PRO A 425 11.52 1.92 9.01
N ASP A 426 11.28 1.90 10.31
CA ASP A 426 9.98 2.19 10.91
C ASP A 426 9.61 3.67 10.82
N ALA A 427 10.54 4.58 11.13
CA ALA A 427 10.35 6.01 10.94
C ALA A 427 10.15 6.35 9.46
N SER A 428 10.96 5.76 8.56
CA SER A 428 10.83 5.94 7.12
C SER A 428 9.43 5.54 6.63
N ARG A 429 8.94 4.36 7.02
CA ARG A 429 7.59 3.88 6.66
C ARG A 429 6.49 4.81 7.19
N PHE A 430 6.60 5.25 8.45
CA PHE A 430 5.63 6.16 9.06
C PHE A 430 5.49 7.45 8.25
N TYR A 431 6.62 8.07 7.89
CA TYR A 431 6.61 9.31 7.13
C TYR A 431 6.12 9.12 5.70
N TYR A 432 6.54 8.06 4.99
CA TYR A 432 6.04 7.76 3.64
C TYR A 432 4.53 7.58 3.59
N LEU A 433 3.93 7.04 4.65
CA LEU A 433 2.49 6.80 4.76
C LEU A 433 1.71 7.96 5.39
N SER A 434 2.36 9.06 5.75
CA SER A 434 1.73 10.17 6.49
C SER A 434 0.75 11.03 5.68
N LYS A 435 0.75 10.88 4.35
CA LYS A 435 -0.17 11.57 3.43
C LYS A 435 -0.78 10.60 2.43
N GLN A 436 -1.88 11.02 1.80
CA GLN A 436 -2.52 10.28 0.72
C GLN A 436 -1.54 10.03 -0.44
N ALA A 437 -1.67 8.89 -1.13
CA ALA A 437 -0.69 8.43 -2.12
C ALA A 437 -0.47 9.42 -3.26
N ASP A 438 -1.53 10.05 -3.76
CA ASP A 438 -1.53 11.03 -4.85
C ASP A 438 -1.11 12.46 -4.45
N GLN A 439 -0.92 12.70 -3.15
CA GLN A 439 -0.45 13.99 -2.66
C GLN A 439 1.08 14.05 -2.62
N HIS A 440 1.63 15.23 -2.88
CA HIS A 440 3.05 15.49 -2.64
C HIS A 440 3.41 15.30 -1.17
N LEU A 441 4.47 14.61 -0.93
CA LEU A 441 5.01 14.36 0.40
C LEU A 441 6.40 14.99 0.50
N ASP A 442 6.49 15.99 1.37
CA ASP A 442 7.78 16.53 1.80
C ASP A 442 8.00 16.11 3.24
N PHE A 443 9.12 15.50 3.56
CA PHE A 443 9.51 15.27 4.93
C PHE A 443 11.00 15.51 5.17
N ASP A 444 11.30 15.98 6.37
CA ASP A 444 12.62 16.33 6.84
C ASP A 444 13.22 15.17 7.65
N ILE A 445 14.40 14.70 7.22
CA ILE A 445 15.12 13.62 7.88
C ILE A 445 15.56 14.02 9.29
N ASP A 446 15.89 15.30 9.51
CA ASP A 446 16.36 15.80 10.80
C ASP A 446 15.22 15.83 11.82
N ILE A 447 14.02 16.21 11.39
CA ILE A 447 12.81 16.09 12.23
C ILE A 447 12.54 14.61 12.54
N ALA A 448 12.68 13.72 11.57
CA ALA A 448 12.46 12.28 11.75
C ALA A 448 13.45 11.63 12.74
N LYS A 449 14.65 12.20 12.90
CA LYS A 449 15.66 11.79 13.91
C LYS A 449 15.41 12.35 15.30
N SER A 450 14.64 13.44 15.41
CA SER A 450 14.48 14.16 16.66
C SER A 450 13.60 13.41 17.67
N ASN A 451 13.87 13.62 18.97
CA ASN A 451 13.02 13.14 20.07
C ASN A 451 12.01 14.22 20.50
N SER A 452 11.61 15.09 19.60
CA SER A 452 10.69 16.19 19.86
C SER A 452 9.23 15.80 19.59
N LYS A 453 8.28 16.62 20.05
CA LYS A 453 6.86 16.48 19.76
C LYS A 453 6.52 16.66 18.26
N GLU A 454 7.39 17.31 17.50
CA GLU A 454 7.26 17.52 16.07
C GLU A 454 7.50 16.21 15.29
N ASN A 455 8.26 15.30 15.88
CA ASN A 455 8.40 13.94 15.36
C ASN A 455 7.16 13.11 15.71
N HIS A 456 6.19 13.07 14.80
CA HIS A 456 4.94 12.33 15.02
C HIS A 456 5.15 10.83 15.21
N TYR A 457 6.16 10.23 14.57
CA TYR A 457 6.53 8.82 14.78
C TYR A 457 6.95 8.59 16.25
N TYR A 458 7.87 9.43 16.76
CA TYR A 458 8.32 9.37 18.14
C TYR A 458 7.15 9.56 19.12
N TYR A 459 6.28 10.53 18.84
CA TYR A 459 5.12 10.86 19.69
C TYR A 459 4.16 9.68 19.87
N VAL A 460 3.88 8.93 18.77
CA VAL A 460 3.01 7.74 18.83
C VAL A 460 3.70 6.57 19.51
N GLN A 461 4.98 6.32 19.21
CA GLN A 461 5.77 5.27 19.87
C GLN A 461 5.86 5.52 21.38
N TYR A 462 6.04 6.76 21.77
CA TYR A 462 6.09 7.15 23.19
C TYR A 462 4.76 6.87 23.93
N ALA A 463 3.61 7.01 23.26
CA ALA A 463 2.32 6.61 23.84
C ALA A 463 2.30 5.12 24.17
N HIS A 464 2.70 4.26 23.22
CA HIS A 464 2.75 2.81 23.41
C HIS A 464 3.74 2.40 24.53
N ALA A 465 4.97 2.89 24.46
CA ALA A 465 6.01 2.59 25.46
C ALA A 465 5.62 3.05 26.87
N ARG A 466 4.92 4.17 26.98
CA ARG A 466 4.42 4.69 28.27
C ARG A 466 3.35 3.76 28.84
N ILE A 467 2.41 3.26 28.05
CA ILE A 467 1.40 2.28 28.51
C ILE A 467 2.10 0.99 28.96
N CYS A 468 3.07 0.47 28.20
CA CYS A 468 3.86 -0.69 28.61
C CYS A 468 4.61 -0.47 29.94
N SER A 469 5.10 0.74 30.17
CA SER A 469 5.76 1.12 31.42
C SER A 469 4.79 1.12 32.63
N ILE A 470 3.56 1.60 32.43
CA ILE A 470 2.49 1.57 33.44
C ILE A 470 2.10 0.10 33.75
N GLU A 471 1.93 -0.71 32.72
CA GLU A 471 1.62 -2.13 32.83
C GLU A 471 2.69 -2.87 33.65
N LYS A 472 3.97 -2.66 33.35
CA LYS A 472 5.10 -3.23 34.09
C LYS A 472 5.12 -2.78 35.57
N LYS A 473 4.76 -1.52 35.86
CA LYS A 473 4.64 -1.02 37.25
C LYS A 473 3.45 -1.65 37.97
N PHE A 474 2.30 -1.78 37.30
CA PHE A 474 1.09 -2.38 37.85
C PHE A 474 1.32 -3.86 38.26
N THR A 475 1.96 -4.64 37.39
CA THR A 475 2.29 -6.05 37.68
C THR A 475 3.34 -6.20 38.77
N LYS A 476 4.33 -5.28 38.86
CA LYS A 476 5.31 -5.26 39.98
C LYS A 476 4.67 -5.02 41.35
N LEU A 477 3.48 -4.39 41.38
CA LEU A 477 2.70 -4.24 42.63
C LEU A 477 1.92 -5.53 42.98
N GLY A 478 2.19 -6.67 42.34
CA GLY A 478 1.51 -7.93 42.57
C GLY A 478 0.09 -8.01 42.01
N LYS A 479 -0.29 -7.09 41.12
CA LYS A 479 -1.64 -7.02 40.53
C LYS A 479 -1.68 -7.74 39.19
N SER A 480 -2.72 -8.56 38.98
CA SER A 480 -2.98 -9.18 37.68
C SER A 480 -3.60 -8.21 36.69
N LEU A 481 -3.20 -8.30 35.42
CA LEU A 481 -3.81 -7.49 34.36
C LEU A 481 -5.27 -7.89 34.13
N PRO A 482 -6.19 -6.92 34.05
CA PRO A 482 -7.61 -7.19 33.91
C PRO A 482 -7.96 -7.67 32.50
N LYS A 483 -8.77 -8.73 32.42
CA LYS A 483 -9.29 -9.26 31.16
C LYS A 483 -10.65 -8.67 30.75
N LYS A 484 -11.36 -8.06 31.70
CA LYS A 484 -12.69 -7.45 31.52
C LYS A 484 -12.86 -6.25 32.45
N PHE A 485 -13.78 -5.36 32.10
CA PHE A 485 -14.24 -4.31 32.99
C PHE A 485 -15.04 -4.87 34.17
N THR A 486 -14.98 -4.18 35.32
CA THR A 486 -15.72 -4.50 36.56
C THR A 486 -16.48 -3.27 37.04
N ASN A 487 -17.54 -3.40 37.83
CA ASN A 487 -18.31 -2.28 38.38
C ASN A 487 -18.64 -1.20 37.33
N MET A 488 -19.10 -1.64 36.15
CA MET A 488 -19.17 -0.86 34.93
C MET A 488 -20.06 0.40 35.02
N ASP A 489 -21.14 0.35 35.80
CA ASP A 489 -22.19 1.38 35.77
C ASP A 489 -21.70 2.77 36.25
N LYS A 490 -20.59 2.82 37.01
CA LYS A 490 -20.01 4.04 37.60
C LYS A 490 -18.70 4.49 36.94
N PHE A 491 -18.18 3.74 35.97
CA PHE A 491 -16.89 4.01 35.36
C PHE A 491 -17.04 4.79 34.05
N HIS A 492 -16.70 6.07 34.04
CA HIS A 492 -16.79 6.98 32.91
C HIS A 492 -15.46 7.65 32.54
N THR A 493 -14.42 7.45 33.33
CA THR A 493 -13.15 8.20 33.25
C THR A 493 -12.44 8.05 31.90
N CYS A 494 -12.65 6.93 31.18
CA CYS A 494 -11.98 6.64 29.91
C CYS A 494 -12.92 6.64 28.69
N ASP A 495 -14.18 7.06 28.81
CA ASP A 495 -15.17 6.89 27.76
C ASP A 495 -14.72 7.48 26.40
N SER A 496 -14.21 8.72 26.39
CA SER A 496 -13.72 9.36 25.17
C SER A 496 -12.52 8.63 24.55
N LEU A 497 -11.59 8.16 25.38
CA LEU A 497 -10.41 7.42 24.91
C LEU A 497 -10.80 6.04 24.36
N LEU A 498 -11.74 5.36 24.99
CA LEU A 498 -12.27 4.08 24.52
C LEU A 498 -13.08 4.24 23.22
N GLN A 499 -13.84 5.33 23.08
CA GLN A 499 -14.55 5.64 21.84
C GLN A 499 -13.57 5.82 20.67
N LEU A 500 -12.46 6.55 20.91
CA LEU A 500 -11.37 6.67 19.93
C LEU A 500 -10.78 5.29 19.57
N ALA A 501 -10.45 4.46 20.57
CA ALA A 501 -9.88 3.14 20.33
C ALA A 501 -10.83 2.23 19.54
N LEU A 502 -12.14 2.26 19.81
CA LEU A 502 -13.14 1.52 19.05
C LEU A 502 -13.20 1.89 17.57
N ASN A 503 -12.86 3.14 17.23
CA ASN A 503 -12.84 3.57 15.83
C ASN A 503 -11.82 2.84 14.97
N PHE A 504 -10.84 2.17 15.57
CA PHE A 504 -9.83 1.36 14.89
C PHE A 504 -10.42 0.47 13.79
N GLN A 505 -11.44 -0.33 14.12
CA GLN A 505 -12.01 -1.29 13.16
C GLN A 505 -12.62 -0.59 11.93
N PHE A 506 -13.29 0.55 12.12
CA PHE A 506 -13.87 1.32 11.01
C PHE A 506 -12.77 1.97 10.14
N ILE A 507 -11.72 2.45 10.76
CA ILE A 507 -10.55 3.01 10.06
C ILE A 507 -9.86 1.94 9.23
N VAL A 508 -9.64 0.74 9.76
CA VAL A 508 -9.05 -0.38 9.03
C VAL A 508 -9.91 -0.77 7.82
N LYS A 509 -11.23 -0.90 8.00
CA LYS A 509 -12.16 -1.21 6.91
C LYS A 509 -12.18 -0.12 5.84
N ALA A 510 -12.21 1.16 6.25
CA ALA A 510 -12.16 2.29 5.33
C ALA A 510 -10.82 2.32 4.56
N SER A 511 -9.71 2.09 5.27
CA SER A 511 -8.37 2.03 4.70
C SER A 511 -8.24 0.94 3.64
N GLY A 512 -8.70 -0.28 3.91
CA GLY A 512 -8.66 -1.37 2.93
C GLY A 512 -9.59 -1.14 1.75
N ARG A 513 -10.84 -0.72 1.99
CA ARG A 513 -11.81 -0.45 0.93
C ARG A 513 -11.35 0.61 -0.07
N ASN A 514 -10.73 1.68 0.44
CA ASN A 514 -10.32 2.83 -0.35
C ASN A 514 -8.84 2.78 -0.74
N LEU A 515 -8.09 1.77 -0.33
CA LEU A 515 -6.63 1.66 -0.51
C LEU A 515 -5.90 2.89 0.09
N GLN A 516 -6.26 3.31 1.32
CA GLN A 516 -5.80 4.53 1.96
C GLN A 516 -5.09 4.26 3.30
N PRO A 517 -3.86 3.70 3.30
CA PRO A 517 -3.13 3.37 4.54
C PRO A 517 -2.80 4.59 5.41
N HIS A 518 -2.78 5.82 4.87
CA HIS A 518 -2.59 7.05 5.65
C HIS A 518 -3.66 7.25 6.73
N LEU A 519 -4.86 6.68 6.57
CA LEU A 519 -5.91 6.74 7.59
C LEU A 519 -5.48 6.07 8.91
N ILE A 520 -4.64 5.03 8.83
CA ILE A 520 -4.05 4.40 10.02
C ILE A 520 -3.09 5.35 10.74
N ILE A 521 -2.30 6.14 10.00
CA ILE A 521 -1.41 7.14 10.59
C ILE A 521 -2.21 8.23 11.32
N TYR A 522 -3.29 8.71 10.71
CA TYR A 522 -4.16 9.73 11.33
C TYR A 522 -4.79 9.17 12.61
N PHE A 523 -5.35 7.98 12.54
CA PHE A 523 -5.89 7.30 13.72
C PHE A 523 -4.86 7.14 14.85
N LEU A 524 -3.64 6.70 14.53
CA LEU A 524 -2.55 6.57 15.50
C LEU A 524 -2.21 7.90 16.19
N ARG A 525 -2.19 8.99 15.43
CA ARG A 525 -1.92 10.32 15.98
C ARG A 525 -3.03 10.79 16.92
N ASP A 526 -4.29 10.62 16.50
CA ASP A 526 -5.45 11.01 17.29
C ASP A 526 -5.54 10.19 18.58
N LEU A 527 -5.31 8.87 18.50
CA LEU A 527 -5.33 7.99 19.67
C LEU A 527 -4.18 8.29 20.63
N ALA A 528 -2.97 8.57 20.11
CA ALA A 528 -1.83 8.97 20.93
C ALA A 528 -2.08 10.33 21.62
N GLN A 529 -2.67 11.29 20.91
CA GLN A 529 -3.04 12.58 21.47
C GLN A 529 -4.08 12.42 22.60
N GLY A 530 -5.13 11.64 22.36
CA GLY A 530 -6.15 11.34 23.38
C GLY A 530 -5.55 10.65 24.60
N PHE A 531 -4.63 9.69 24.40
CA PHE A 531 -3.93 9.03 25.50
C PHE A 531 -3.04 9.99 26.30
N HIS A 532 -2.26 10.84 25.65
CA HIS A 532 -1.38 11.78 26.35
C HIS A 532 -2.16 12.83 27.16
N HIS A 533 -3.29 13.30 26.63
CA HIS A 533 -4.21 14.19 27.35
C HIS A 533 -4.74 13.48 28.60
N PHE A 534 -5.33 12.30 28.44
CA PHE A 534 -5.85 11.47 29.52
C PHE A 534 -4.78 11.19 30.61
N TYR A 535 -3.56 10.81 30.19
CA TYR A 535 -2.48 10.48 31.11
C TYR A 535 -2.02 11.67 31.98
N ASN A 536 -2.05 12.88 31.44
CA ASN A 536 -1.65 14.09 32.17
C ASN A 536 -2.68 14.46 33.26
N GLU A 537 -3.93 14.08 33.07
CA GLU A 537 -5.02 14.42 34.02
C GLU A 537 -5.31 13.29 35.02
N THR A 538 -4.87 12.04 34.73
CA THR A 538 -5.26 10.87 35.51
C THR A 538 -4.06 10.17 36.13
N ASN A 539 -4.02 10.09 37.48
CA ASN A 539 -2.99 9.30 38.17
C ASN A 539 -3.46 7.85 38.38
N ILE A 540 -3.23 7.01 37.37
CA ILE A 540 -3.73 5.64 37.26
C ILE A 540 -3.33 4.77 38.48
N LEU A 541 -2.08 4.84 38.91
CA LEU A 541 -1.55 4.00 39.98
C LEU A 541 -2.00 4.45 41.39
N LYS A 542 -2.53 5.67 41.54
CA LYS A 542 -3.06 6.21 42.80
C LYS A 542 -4.59 6.22 42.85
N ALA A 543 -5.28 5.86 41.75
CA ALA A 543 -6.74 5.78 41.73
C ALA A 543 -7.28 4.72 42.72
N PRO A 544 -8.53 4.78 43.15
CA PRO A 544 -9.18 3.74 43.97
C PRO A 544 -9.06 2.37 43.31
N LYS A 545 -8.95 1.28 44.11
CA LYS A 545 -8.67 -0.07 43.60
C LYS A 545 -9.63 -0.52 42.49
N ASP A 546 -10.93 -0.28 42.64
CA ASP A 546 -11.95 -0.66 41.67
C ASP A 546 -11.81 0.12 40.35
N GLU A 547 -11.48 1.41 40.45
CA GLU A 547 -11.23 2.26 39.29
C GLU A 547 -9.92 1.90 38.61
N GLN A 548 -8.86 1.57 39.35
CA GLN A 548 -7.58 1.12 38.79
C GLN A 548 -7.71 -0.05 37.84
N ILE A 549 -8.57 -1.01 38.15
CA ILE A 549 -8.80 -2.20 37.29
C ILE A 549 -9.34 -1.73 35.94
N ASN A 550 -10.35 -0.87 35.94
CA ASN A 550 -10.98 -0.38 34.72
C ASN A 550 -10.05 0.56 33.93
N LEU A 551 -9.29 1.41 34.60
CA LEU A 551 -8.26 2.25 33.99
C LEU A 551 -7.20 1.38 33.27
N MET A 552 -6.70 0.35 33.96
CA MET A 552 -5.74 -0.58 33.34
C MET A 552 -6.33 -1.34 32.15
N ARG A 553 -7.61 -1.77 32.26
CA ARG A 553 -8.29 -2.43 31.14
C ARG A 553 -8.39 -1.50 29.92
N SER A 554 -8.77 -0.23 30.16
CA SER A 554 -8.83 0.78 29.10
C SER A 554 -7.47 0.99 28.42
N LEU A 555 -6.39 1.09 29.21
CA LEU A 555 -5.04 1.24 28.66
C LEU A 555 -4.59 0.03 27.84
N MET A 556 -4.96 -1.19 28.24
CA MET A 556 -4.63 -2.37 27.45
C MET A 556 -5.33 -2.35 26.08
N ILE A 557 -6.60 -1.94 26.03
CA ILE A 557 -7.35 -1.79 24.77
C ILE A 557 -6.68 -0.75 23.86
N VAL A 558 -6.29 0.39 24.42
CA VAL A 558 -5.58 1.45 23.69
C VAL A 558 -4.22 0.96 23.18
N LYS A 559 -3.46 0.24 24.03
CA LYS A 559 -2.18 -0.36 23.66
C LYS A 559 -2.34 -1.32 22.48
N ASP A 560 -3.33 -2.21 22.54
CA ASP A 560 -3.60 -3.21 21.49
C ASP A 560 -3.99 -2.53 20.17
N ALA A 561 -4.81 -1.47 20.22
CA ALA A 561 -5.17 -0.68 19.03
C ALA A 561 -3.95 0.01 18.40
N ILE A 562 -3.06 0.63 19.21
CA ILE A 562 -1.82 1.24 18.72
C ILE A 562 -0.90 0.15 18.12
N ALA A 563 -0.68 -0.94 18.84
CA ALA A 563 0.22 -2.01 18.41
C ALA A 563 -0.25 -2.66 17.10
N THR A 564 -1.56 -2.96 16.99
CA THR A 564 -2.13 -3.52 15.76
C THR A 564 -2.03 -2.54 14.61
N SER A 565 -2.33 -1.25 14.83
CA SER A 565 -2.20 -0.21 13.82
C SER A 565 -0.76 -0.11 13.28
N PHE A 566 0.25 -0.15 14.15
CA PHE A 566 1.65 -0.16 13.72
C PHE A 566 1.97 -1.39 12.85
N LYS A 567 1.54 -2.60 13.27
CA LYS A 567 1.77 -3.83 12.50
C LYS A 567 1.13 -3.78 11.11
N LEU A 568 -0.05 -3.17 10.98
CA LEU A 568 -0.73 -3.00 9.69
C LEU A 568 0.04 -2.12 8.70
N ILE A 569 0.84 -1.21 9.19
CA ILE A 569 1.71 -0.37 8.35
C ILE A 569 3.18 -0.84 8.37
N GLY A 570 3.44 -2.06 8.88
CA GLY A 570 4.75 -2.69 8.88
C GLY A 570 5.77 -2.08 9.84
N ILE A 571 5.29 -1.50 10.95
CA ILE A 571 6.11 -0.88 12.01
C ILE A 571 6.00 -1.72 13.28
N GLU A 572 7.11 -1.84 14.02
CA GLU A 572 7.12 -2.50 15.31
C GLU A 572 6.79 -1.51 16.45
N PRO A 573 5.82 -1.84 17.32
CA PRO A 573 5.53 -1.02 18.50
C PRO A 573 6.64 -1.18 19.54
N LEU A 574 7.21 -0.05 20.00
CA LEU A 574 8.28 -0.06 20.99
C LEU A 574 7.71 -0.19 22.42
N GLU A 575 8.26 -1.10 23.22
CA GLU A 575 7.88 -1.25 24.63
C GLU A 575 8.69 -0.34 25.57
N LYS A 576 9.76 0.23 25.07
CA LYS A 576 10.71 1.08 25.81
C LYS A 576 11.25 2.18 24.89
N MET A 577 11.32 3.38 25.38
CA MET A 577 11.97 4.52 24.72
C MET A 577 12.82 5.29 25.71
#